data_adc32f628028949d9a831cc88763e750
#
_entry.id   adc32f628028949d9a831cc88763e750
#
_cell.length_a   1.000
_cell.length_b   1.000
_cell.length_c   1.000
_cell.angle_alpha   90.00
_cell.angle_beta   90.00
_cell.angle_gamma   90.00
#
_symmetry.space_group_name_H-M   'P 1'
#
loop_
_entity.id
_entity.type
_entity.pdbx_description
1 polymer ?
#
loop_
_entity_poly.entity_id
_entity_poly.type
_entity_poly.pdbx_seq_one_letter_code
_entity_poly.pdbx_strand_id
1 'polypeptide(L)'
;IGIYILEPAEPVPPLSDEDIAFEQFQTISMFQLRDCMDMIRKGRQPDKLPTLVSSILSQYGRLDHKLNFAQNLRSSADYVYKHSISVAILVAMLTHQLNMPDDFQQTCVTAALLYDFGWLLVPTELAEKTDPLTEEDEKKILACRIKSLDYLNPQTHSIKLSPDALRIITQFITLSA
;
A
#
# COMPACT_ATOMS: atom_id res chain seq x y z
N ILE A 1 -16.82 40.29 -14.29
CA ILE A 1 -16.82 38.93 -14.85
C ILE A 1 -15.51 38.80 -15.58
N GLY A 2 -14.51 38.15 -14.96
CA GLY A 2 -13.20 37.89 -15.60
C GLY A 2 -13.37 36.67 -16.51
N ILE A 3 -13.03 36.83 -17.78
CA ILE A 3 -12.89 35.70 -18.71
C ILE A 3 -11.45 35.18 -18.51
N TYR A 4 -11.31 34.03 -17.91
CA TYR A 4 -10.02 33.30 -17.85
C TYR A 4 -9.87 32.55 -19.19
N ILE A 5 -8.93 33.00 -20.01
CA ILE A 5 -8.49 32.22 -21.17
C ILE A 5 -7.59 31.16 -20.59
N LEU A 6 -8.05 29.90 -20.52
CA LEU A 6 -7.21 28.76 -20.25
C LEU A 6 -6.29 28.58 -21.47
N GLU A 7 -5.00 28.77 -21.27
CA GLU A 7 -4.02 28.33 -22.28
C GLU A 7 -4.24 26.84 -22.52
N PRO A 8 -4.20 26.38 -23.79
CA PRO A 8 -4.28 24.96 -24.07
C PRO A 8 -3.17 24.26 -23.28
N ALA A 9 -3.54 23.28 -22.47
CA ALA A 9 -2.56 22.47 -21.76
C ALA A 9 -1.54 21.92 -22.77
N GLU A 10 -0.26 22.08 -22.48
CA GLU A 10 0.79 21.46 -23.30
C GLU A 10 0.45 19.97 -23.50
N PRO A 11 0.59 19.43 -24.71
CA PRO A 11 0.30 18.04 -24.95
C PRO A 11 1.15 17.20 -23.97
N VAL A 12 0.48 16.41 -23.13
CA VAL A 12 1.16 15.49 -22.20
C VAL A 12 2.05 14.57 -23.05
N PRO A 13 3.37 14.54 -22.83
CA PRO A 13 4.25 13.67 -23.59
C PRO A 13 3.77 12.22 -23.49
N PRO A 14 3.89 11.43 -24.56
CA PRO A 14 3.52 10.02 -24.52
C PRO A 14 4.34 9.32 -23.42
N LEU A 15 3.70 8.40 -22.70
CA LEU A 15 4.36 7.57 -21.68
C LEU A 15 5.54 6.81 -22.33
N SER A 16 6.66 6.74 -21.63
CA SER A 16 7.79 5.91 -22.04
C SER A 16 7.44 4.42 -21.91
N ASP A 17 8.17 3.56 -22.62
CA ASP A 17 8.00 2.10 -22.47
C ASP A 17 8.24 1.65 -21.01
N GLU A 18 9.13 2.32 -20.28
CA GLU A 18 9.39 2.08 -18.87
C GLU A 18 8.19 2.47 -17.99
N ASP A 19 7.55 3.61 -18.26
CA ASP A 19 6.34 4.03 -17.54
C ASP A 19 5.19 3.06 -17.79
N ILE A 20 5.04 2.57 -19.02
CA ILE A 20 4.01 1.57 -19.38
C ILE A 20 4.27 0.25 -18.65
N ALA A 21 5.51 -0.22 -18.64
CA ALA A 21 5.89 -1.44 -17.94
C ALA A 21 5.67 -1.30 -16.41
N PHE A 22 5.97 -0.13 -15.85
CA PHE A 22 5.77 0.17 -14.46
C PHE A 22 4.27 0.21 -14.09
N GLU A 23 3.43 0.84 -14.91
CA GLU A 23 1.97 0.85 -14.70
C GLU A 23 1.37 -0.55 -14.76
N GLN A 24 1.83 -1.38 -15.69
CA GLN A 24 1.43 -2.78 -15.78
C GLN A 24 1.83 -3.56 -14.53
N PHE A 25 3.05 -3.39 -14.06
CA PHE A 25 3.52 -4.01 -12.83
C PHE A 25 2.68 -3.58 -11.62
N GLN A 26 2.41 -2.28 -11.47
CA GLN A 26 1.55 -1.78 -10.38
C GLN A 26 0.17 -2.41 -10.44
N THR A 27 -0.43 -2.52 -11.62
CA THR A 27 -1.77 -3.10 -11.81
C THR A 27 -1.79 -4.58 -11.43
N ILE A 28 -0.84 -5.37 -11.90
CA ILE A 28 -0.74 -6.80 -11.56
C ILE A 28 -0.51 -6.98 -10.05
N SER A 29 0.41 -6.21 -9.49
CA SER A 29 0.75 -6.25 -8.06
C SER A 29 -0.44 -5.85 -7.19
N MET A 30 -1.25 -4.88 -7.63
CA MET A 30 -2.48 -4.48 -6.96
C MET A 30 -3.47 -5.65 -6.85
N PHE A 31 -3.69 -6.41 -7.92
CA PHE A 31 -4.56 -7.58 -7.88
C PHE A 31 -4.00 -8.68 -6.98
N GLN A 32 -2.69 -8.92 -7.01
CA GLN A 32 -2.04 -9.89 -6.12
C GLN A 32 -2.17 -9.48 -4.64
N LEU A 33 -1.97 -8.20 -4.33
CA LEU A 33 -2.12 -7.68 -2.97
C LEU A 33 -3.57 -7.79 -2.50
N ARG A 34 -4.55 -7.49 -3.37
CA ARG A 34 -5.98 -7.67 -3.07
C ARG A 34 -6.28 -9.12 -2.69
N ASP A 35 -5.80 -10.08 -3.49
CA ASP A 35 -5.98 -11.49 -3.18
C ASP A 35 -5.35 -11.86 -1.82
N CYS A 36 -4.15 -11.36 -1.53
CA CYS A 36 -3.48 -11.56 -0.24
C CYS A 36 -4.31 -10.99 0.93
N MET A 37 -4.80 -9.76 0.81
CA MET A 37 -5.59 -9.12 1.86
C MET A 37 -6.95 -9.81 2.07
N ASP A 38 -7.57 -10.31 1.01
CA ASP A 38 -8.79 -11.13 1.10
C ASP A 38 -8.55 -12.46 1.83
N MET A 39 -7.39 -13.09 1.60
CA MET A 39 -7.01 -14.30 2.35
C MET A 39 -6.81 -13.99 3.83
N ILE A 40 -6.12 -12.89 4.16
CA ILE A 40 -5.93 -12.44 5.54
C ILE A 40 -7.29 -12.19 6.22
N ARG A 41 -8.22 -11.51 5.56
CA ARG A 41 -9.60 -11.30 6.10
C ARG A 41 -10.33 -12.59 6.42
N LYS A 42 -10.03 -13.66 5.67
CA LYS A 42 -10.60 -15.00 5.88
C LYS A 42 -9.81 -15.83 6.88
N GLY A 43 -8.82 -15.25 7.56
CA GLY A 43 -7.94 -15.95 8.51
C GLY A 43 -7.01 -16.97 7.86
N ARG A 44 -6.70 -16.81 6.57
CA ARG A 44 -5.85 -17.71 5.79
C ARG A 44 -4.49 -17.10 5.51
N GLN A 45 -3.49 -17.98 5.33
CA GLN A 45 -2.15 -17.59 4.90
C GLN A 45 -2.18 -17.00 3.48
N PRO A 46 -1.65 -15.79 3.26
CA PRO A 46 -1.52 -15.19 1.93
C PRO A 46 -0.29 -15.75 1.20
N ASP A 47 -0.41 -16.91 0.57
CA ASP A 47 0.71 -17.64 -0.01
C ASP A 47 1.48 -16.86 -1.09
N LYS A 48 0.83 -15.92 -1.77
CA LYS A 48 1.46 -15.08 -2.81
C LYS A 48 2.24 -13.88 -2.24
N LEU A 49 2.09 -13.55 -0.95
CA LEU A 49 2.72 -12.38 -0.35
C LEU A 49 4.26 -12.41 -0.43
N PRO A 50 4.96 -13.53 -0.11
CA PRO A 50 6.41 -13.60 -0.24
C PRO A 50 6.88 -13.39 -1.69
N THR A 51 6.16 -13.92 -2.68
CA THR A 51 6.48 -13.75 -4.10
C THR A 51 6.31 -12.29 -4.51
N LEU A 52 5.26 -11.61 -4.07
CA LEU A 52 5.04 -10.18 -4.34
C LEU A 52 6.17 -9.33 -3.74
N VAL A 53 6.57 -9.59 -2.49
CA VAL A 53 7.69 -8.91 -1.83
C VAL A 53 8.99 -9.10 -2.63
N SER A 54 9.31 -10.35 -3.03
CA SER A 54 10.50 -10.65 -3.82
C SER A 54 10.49 -9.97 -5.18
N SER A 55 9.33 -9.88 -5.84
CA SER A 55 9.17 -9.20 -7.13
C SER A 55 9.43 -7.70 -7.01
N ILE A 56 8.91 -7.04 -5.96
CA ILE A 56 9.15 -5.62 -5.73
C ILE A 56 10.63 -5.36 -5.48
N LEU A 57 11.27 -6.13 -4.61
CA LEU A 57 12.69 -5.98 -4.30
C LEU A 57 13.59 -6.22 -5.51
N SER A 58 13.31 -7.26 -6.31
CA SER A 58 14.15 -7.61 -7.47
C SER A 58 14.00 -6.62 -8.63
N GLN A 59 12.81 -6.09 -8.86
CA GLN A 59 12.53 -5.21 -10.01
C GLN A 59 12.82 -3.75 -9.69
N TYR A 60 12.53 -3.29 -8.48
CA TYR A 60 12.57 -1.86 -8.12
C TYR A 60 13.51 -1.52 -6.97
N GLY A 61 13.91 -2.46 -6.14
CA GLY A 61 14.79 -2.18 -5.01
C GLY A 61 16.10 -1.48 -5.39
N ARG A 62 16.65 -1.80 -6.57
CA ARG A 62 17.94 -1.27 -7.07
C ARG A 62 17.82 -0.09 -8.02
N LEU A 63 16.62 0.47 -8.20
CA LEU A 63 16.44 1.63 -9.07
C LEU A 63 17.02 2.89 -8.44
N ASP A 64 17.68 3.69 -9.26
CA ASP A 64 18.30 4.97 -8.89
C ASP A 64 17.61 6.18 -9.54
N HIS A 65 16.56 5.95 -10.34
CA HIS A 65 15.83 7.00 -11.05
C HIS A 65 14.39 7.16 -10.53
N LYS A 66 13.79 8.30 -10.86
CA LYS A 66 12.41 8.61 -10.47
C LYS A 66 11.42 7.73 -11.22
N LEU A 67 10.42 7.24 -10.49
CA LEU A 67 9.27 6.54 -11.03
C LEU A 67 8.04 7.45 -11.06
N ASN A 68 7.27 7.36 -12.14
CA ASN A 68 5.98 8.05 -12.26
C ASN A 68 4.89 7.17 -11.65
N PHE A 69 4.45 7.54 -10.44
CA PHE A 69 3.32 6.87 -9.79
C PHE A 69 2.01 7.43 -10.35
N ALA A 70 1.60 6.98 -11.54
CA ALA A 70 0.31 7.37 -12.11
C ALA A 70 -0.85 6.79 -11.29
N GLN A 71 -1.77 7.66 -10.89
CA GLN A 71 -2.91 7.26 -10.08
C GLN A 71 -4.20 7.28 -10.91
N ASN A 72 -4.44 6.22 -11.66
CA ASN A 72 -5.75 5.96 -12.27
C ASN A 72 -6.59 5.14 -11.28
N LEU A 73 -7.29 5.85 -10.38
CA LEU A 73 -8.13 5.21 -9.37
C LEU A 73 -9.55 5.03 -9.89
N ARG A 74 -10.09 3.82 -9.70
CA ARG A 74 -11.49 3.50 -10.06
C ARG A 74 -12.41 3.42 -8.84
N SER A 75 -11.84 3.21 -7.64
CA SER A 75 -12.58 3.10 -6.38
C SER A 75 -11.67 3.46 -5.19
N SER A 76 -12.28 3.72 -4.03
CA SER A 76 -11.54 3.94 -2.77
C SER A 76 -10.73 2.70 -2.35
N ALA A 77 -11.26 1.50 -2.60
CA ALA A 77 -10.54 0.25 -2.33
C ALA A 77 -9.29 0.11 -3.23
N ASP A 78 -9.39 0.47 -4.52
CA ASP A 78 -8.23 0.47 -5.42
C ASP A 78 -7.14 1.43 -4.94
N TYR A 79 -7.52 2.53 -4.29
CA TYR A 79 -6.57 3.47 -3.69
C TYR A 79 -5.69 2.77 -2.64
N VAL A 80 -6.27 2.04 -1.70
CA VAL A 80 -5.51 1.35 -0.64
C VAL A 80 -4.46 0.41 -1.24
N TYR A 81 -4.83 -0.40 -2.23
CA TYR A 81 -3.90 -1.35 -2.85
C TYR A 81 -2.80 -0.64 -3.65
N LYS A 82 -3.15 0.34 -4.49
CA LYS A 82 -2.17 1.10 -5.27
C LYS A 82 -1.22 1.88 -4.36
N HIS A 83 -1.75 2.51 -3.33
CA HIS A 83 -0.96 3.25 -2.35
C HIS A 83 0.04 2.32 -1.65
N SER A 84 -0.41 1.19 -1.13
CA SER A 84 0.45 0.21 -0.47
C SER A 84 1.56 -0.31 -1.39
N ILE A 85 1.26 -0.59 -2.67
CA ILE A 85 2.29 -0.99 -3.66
C ILE A 85 3.29 0.14 -3.89
N SER A 86 2.83 1.37 -4.04
CA SER A 86 3.72 2.53 -4.25
C SER A 86 4.64 2.75 -3.05
N VAL A 87 4.11 2.68 -1.84
CA VAL A 87 4.91 2.78 -0.61
C VAL A 87 5.90 1.63 -0.50
N ALA A 88 5.49 0.40 -0.80
CA ALA A 88 6.37 -0.77 -0.76
C ALA A 88 7.56 -0.64 -1.75
N ILE A 89 7.32 -0.11 -2.95
CA ILE A 89 8.39 0.17 -3.93
C ILE A 89 9.36 1.22 -3.38
N LEU A 90 8.85 2.33 -2.83
CA LEU A 90 9.70 3.38 -2.24
C LEU A 90 10.51 2.86 -1.05
N VAL A 91 9.92 2.01 -0.21
CA VAL A 91 10.59 1.36 0.91
C VAL A 91 11.68 0.41 0.41
N ALA A 92 11.43 -0.36 -0.65
CA ALA A 92 12.45 -1.23 -1.27
C ALA A 92 13.66 -0.42 -1.76
N MET A 93 13.41 0.68 -2.48
CA MET A 93 14.47 1.57 -2.96
C MET A 93 15.26 2.19 -1.80
N LEU A 94 14.58 2.71 -0.79
CA LEU A 94 15.20 3.35 0.37
C LEU A 94 16.06 2.37 1.17
N THR A 95 15.52 1.19 1.49
CA THR A 95 16.26 0.18 2.28
C THR A 95 17.47 -0.35 1.52
N HIS A 96 17.38 -0.47 0.20
CA HIS A 96 18.52 -0.83 -0.62
C HIS A 96 19.60 0.27 -0.61
N GLN A 97 19.22 1.55 -0.82
CA GLN A 97 20.17 2.68 -0.79
C GLN A 97 20.87 2.84 0.56
N LEU A 98 20.18 2.49 1.66
CA LEU A 98 20.75 2.48 3.00
C LEU A 98 21.60 1.23 3.30
N ASN A 99 21.79 0.34 2.32
CA ASN A 99 22.52 -0.92 2.44
C ASN A 99 22.00 -1.80 3.62
N MET A 100 20.68 -1.83 3.79
CA MET A 100 20.07 -2.68 4.81
C MET A 100 20.19 -4.17 4.44
N PRO A 101 20.31 -5.09 5.43
CA PRO A 101 20.31 -6.52 5.17
C PRO A 101 19.07 -6.98 4.42
N ASP A 102 19.20 -8.02 3.59
CA ASP A 102 18.12 -8.50 2.71
C ASP A 102 16.87 -8.94 3.49
N ASP A 103 17.04 -9.58 4.63
CA ASP A 103 15.95 -10.01 5.52
C ASP A 103 15.20 -8.79 6.11
N PHE A 104 15.93 -7.73 6.44
CA PHE A 104 15.33 -6.48 6.91
C PHE A 104 14.60 -5.75 5.78
N GLN A 105 15.15 -5.72 4.55
CA GLN A 105 14.46 -5.17 3.38
C GLN A 105 13.13 -5.90 3.13
N GLN A 106 13.13 -7.25 3.16
CA GLN A 106 11.91 -8.04 3.02
C GLN A 106 10.89 -7.73 4.12
N THR A 107 11.34 -7.59 5.35
CA THR A 107 10.49 -7.23 6.50
C THR A 107 9.82 -5.87 6.30
N CYS A 108 10.59 -4.85 5.89
CA CYS A 108 10.08 -3.50 5.66
C CYS A 108 9.08 -3.45 4.50
N VAL A 109 9.38 -4.14 3.39
CA VAL A 109 8.47 -4.19 2.22
C VAL A 109 7.19 -4.94 2.58
N THR A 110 7.27 -6.03 3.34
CA THR A 110 6.09 -6.76 3.84
C THR A 110 5.22 -5.85 4.71
N ALA A 111 5.83 -5.13 5.65
CA ALA A 111 5.10 -4.18 6.50
C ALA A 111 4.44 -3.06 5.66
N ALA A 112 5.14 -2.52 4.66
CA ALA A 112 4.64 -1.49 3.77
C ALA A 112 3.45 -1.96 2.91
N LEU A 113 3.37 -3.24 2.56
CA LEU A 113 2.23 -3.80 1.84
C LEU A 113 0.98 -3.96 2.73
N LEU A 114 1.16 -4.13 4.04
CA LEU A 114 0.08 -4.54 4.95
C LEU A 114 -0.36 -3.46 5.94
N TYR A 115 0.38 -2.36 6.11
CA TYR A 115 0.09 -1.37 7.16
C TYR A 115 -1.27 -0.67 7.01
N ASP A 116 -1.77 -0.56 5.78
CA ASP A 116 -3.06 0.04 5.47
C ASP A 116 -4.21 -0.98 5.37
N PHE A 117 -3.95 -2.25 5.70
CA PHE A 117 -5.00 -3.29 5.70
C PHE A 117 -6.24 -2.90 6.52
N GLY A 118 -6.05 -2.14 7.58
CA GLY A 118 -7.15 -1.66 8.44
C GLY A 118 -8.18 -0.79 7.72
N TRP A 119 -7.81 -0.10 6.65
CA TRP A 119 -8.75 0.69 5.84
C TRP A 119 -9.80 -0.17 5.13
N LEU A 120 -9.49 -1.44 4.85
CA LEU A 120 -10.45 -2.39 4.26
C LEU A 120 -11.49 -2.90 5.26
N LEU A 121 -11.32 -2.59 6.55
CA LEU A 121 -12.26 -2.91 7.62
C LEU A 121 -13.16 -1.71 7.97
N VAL A 122 -12.86 -0.54 7.44
CA VAL A 122 -13.67 0.68 7.63
C VAL A 122 -14.98 0.51 6.83
N PRO A 123 -16.16 0.82 7.42
CA PRO A 123 -17.42 0.82 6.70
C PRO A 123 -17.38 1.73 5.47
N THR A 124 -17.98 1.28 4.37
CA THR A 124 -17.94 1.99 3.07
C THR A 124 -18.47 3.42 3.19
N GLU A 125 -19.54 3.63 3.96
CA GLU A 125 -20.16 4.93 4.17
C GLU A 125 -19.19 5.93 4.85
N LEU A 126 -18.28 5.41 5.66
CA LEU A 126 -17.28 6.22 6.34
C LEU A 126 -16.02 6.38 5.46
N ALA A 127 -15.62 5.35 4.73
CA ALA A 127 -14.46 5.39 3.84
C ALA A 127 -14.68 6.31 2.62
N GLU A 128 -15.93 6.45 2.17
CA GLU A 128 -16.34 7.29 1.02
C GLU A 128 -16.94 8.64 1.43
N LYS A 129 -16.87 8.98 2.72
CA LYS A 129 -17.40 10.24 3.22
C LYS A 129 -16.66 11.43 2.60
N THR A 130 -17.41 12.33 1.97
CA THR A 130 -16.88 13.54 1.33
C THR A 130 -16.85 14.75 2.27
N ASP A 131 -17.71 14.73 3.30
CA ASP A 131 -17.72 15.75 4.34
C ASP A 131 -16.52 15.59 5.29
N PRO A 132 -16.08 16.66 5.97
CA PRO A 132 -15.03 16.56 6.97
C PRO A 132 -15.34 15.48 8.02
N LEU A 133 -14.33 14.69 8.36
CA LEU A 133 -14.45 13.67 9.40
C LEU A 133 -14.69 14.34 10.75
N THR A 134 -15.60 13.77 11.53
CA THR A 134 -15.80 14.14 12.93
C THR A 134 -14.85 13.38 13.84
N GLU A 135 -14.65 13.83 15.07
CA GLU A 135 -13.85 13.08 16.06
C GLU A 135 -14.36 11.64 16.27
N GLU A 136 -15.68 11.42 16.15
CA GLU A 136 -16.27 10.09 16.26
C GLU A 136 -15.93 9.22 15.05
N ASP A 137 -15.92 9.82 13.86
CA ASP A 137 -15.50 9.13 12.62
C ASP A 137 -14.02 8.71 12.70
N GLU A 138 -13.16 9.61 13.15
CA GLU A 138 -11.72 9.33 13.34
C GLU A 138 -11.49 8.21 14.34
N LYS A 139 -12.22 8.21 15.47
CA LYS A 139 -12.17 7.12 16.46
C LYS A 139 -12.62 5.78 15.87
N LYS A 140 -13.66 5.77 15.03
CA LYS A 140 -14.13 4.56 14.36
C LYS A 140 -13.09 4.03 13.36
N ILE A 141 -12.49 4.91 12.55
CA ILE A 141 -11.42 4.56 11.63
C ILE A 141 -10.23 3.97 12.39
N LEU A 142 -9.78 4.63 13.46
CA LEU A 142 -8.69 4.16 14.29
C LEU A 142 -8.99 2.78 14.90
N ALA A 143 -10.21 2.58 15.40
CA ALA A 143 -10.62 1.28 15.93
C ALA A 143 -10.56 0.17 14.89
N CYS A 144 -10.94 0.45 13.62
CA CYS A 144 -10.80 -0.50 12.51
C CYS A 144 -9.32 -0.80 12.21
N ARG A 145 -8.46 0.22 12.22
CA ARG A 145 -7.01 0.06 12.01
C ARG A 145 -6.36 -0.74 13.13
N ILE A 146 -6.72 -0.49 14.39
CA ILE A 146 -6.25 -1.30 15.54
C ILE A 146 -6.74 -2.74 15.41
N LYS A 147 -8.02 -2.94 15.07
CA LYS A 147 -8.60 -4.29 14.86
C LYS A 147 -7.86 -5.08 13.78
N SER A 148 -7.28 -4.41 12.79
CA SER A 148 -6.51 -5.09 11.74
C SER A 148 -5.30 -5.85 12.28
N LEU A 149 -4.74 -5.43 13.42
CA LEU A 149 -3.62 -6.11 14.06
C LEU A 149 -3.97 -7.53 14.53
N ASP A 150 -5.24 -7.78 14.88
CA ASP A 150 -5.69 -9.12 15.25
C ASP A 150 -5.62 -10.07 14.06
N TYR A 151 -5.98 -9.59 12.84
CA TYR A 151 -5.89 -10.38 11.61
C TYR A 151 -4.44 -10.65 11.18
N LEU A 152 -3.52 -9.76 11.52
CA LEU A 152 -2.11 -9.85 11.18
C LEU A 152 -1.28 -10.59 12.23
N ASN A 153 -1.88 -10.97 13.37
CA ASN A 153 -1.18 -11.61 14.46
C ASN A 153 -1.06 -13.12 14.22
N PRO A 154 0.17 -13.67 14.11
CA PRO A 154 0.40 -15.10 13.91
C PRO A 154 -0.11 -16.00 15.05
N GLN A 155 -0.37 -15.45 16.24
CA GLN A 155 -0.90 -16.19 17.38
C GLN A 155 -2.41 -16.40 17.31
N THR A 156 -3.13 -15.54 16.58
CA THR A 156 -4.60 -15.59 16.48
C THR A 156 -5.08 -16.10 15.13
N HIS A 157 -4.27 -15.96 14.09
CA HIS A 157 -4.62 -16.34 12.72
C HIS A 157 -3.48 -17.12 12.04
N SER A 158 -3.84 -17.88 11.00
CA SER A 158 -2.88 -18.67 10.22
C SER A 158 -2.06 -17.82 9.25
N ILE A 159 -1.44 -16.75 9.74
CA ILE A 159 -0.56 -15.90 8.96
C ILE A 159 0.89 -16.05 9.42
N LYS A 160 1.81 -16.19 8.47
CA LYS A 160 3.26 -16.21 8.72
C LYS A 160 3.82 -14.80 8.53
N LEU A 161 3.69 -13.98 9.55
CA LEU A 161 4.26 -12.64 9.58
C LEU A 161 5.39 -12.60 10.60
N SER A 162 6.53 -11.98 10.24
CA SER A 162 7.64 -11.83 11.18
C SER A 162 7.24 -10.89 12.33
N PRO A 163 7.74 -11.13 13.57
CA PRO A 163 7.47 -10.24 14.70
C PRO A 163 7.88 -8.79 14.42
N ASP A 164 8.97 -8.59 13.68
CA ASP A 164 9.45 -7.25 13.31
C ASP A 164 8.51 -6.55 12.32
N ALA A 165 7.96 -7.25 11.32
CA ALA A 165 6.96 -6.68 10.43
C ALA A 165 5.70 -6.26 11.18
N LEU A 166 5.20 -7.12 12.08
CA LEU A 166 4.05 -6.78 12.93
C LEU A 166 4.34 -5.58 13.84
N ARG A 167 5.55 -5.50 14.40
CA ARG A 167 5.98 -4.36 15.23
C ARG A 167 5.99 -3.05 14.43
N ILE A 168 6.53 -3.06 13.20
CA ILE A 168 6.55 -1.88 12.33
C ILE A 168 5.12 -1.42 12.03
N ILE A 169 4.23 -2.34 11.66
CA ILE A 169 2.82 -2.03 11.38
C ILE A 169 2.14 -1.44 12.63
N THR A 170 2.35 -2.05 13.79
CA THR A 170 1.77 -1.58 15.06
C THR A 170 2.23 -0.16 15.39
N GLN A 171 3.53 0.10 15.28
CA GLN A 171 4.08 1.44 15.53
C GLN A 171 3.51 2.47 14.56
N PHE A 172 3.38 2.14 13.28
CA PHE A 172 2.79 3.03 12.29
C PHE A 172 1.35 3.40 12.64
N ILE A 173 0.52 2.41 13.00
CA ILE A 173 -0.88 2.64 13.36
C ILE A 173 -0.99 3.51 14.62
N THR A 174 -0.15 3.25 15.63
CA THR A 174 -0.20 4.00 16.91
C THR A 174 0.36 5.42 16.82
N LEU A 175 1.33 5.67 15.91
CA LEU A 175 1.86 7.01 15.68
C LEU A 175 0.95 7.88 14.79
N SER A 176 0.03 7.26 14.07
CA SER A 176 -0.94 7.94 13.21
C SER A 176 -2.28 8.20 13.93
N ALA A 177 -2.36 7.89 15.20
CA ALA A 177 -3.47 8.14 16.11
C ALA A 177 -3.21 9.42 16.90
#